data_ba9c10770a46ef76178c4ece53f82d74
#
_entry.id   ba9c10770a46ef76178c4ece53f82d74
#
_cell.length_a   1.000
_cell.length_b   1.000
_cell.length_c   1.000
_cell.angle_alpha   90.00
_cell.angle_beta   90.00
_cell.angle_gamma   90.00
#
_symmetry.space_group_name_H-M   'P 1'
#
loop_
_entity.id
_entity.type
_entity.pdbx_description
1 polymer ?
#
loop_
_entity_poly.entity_id
_entity_poly.type
_entity_poly.pdbx_seq_one_letter_code
_entity_poly.pdbx_strand_id
1 'polypeptide(L)'
;MSRRRVGADLSPWEAAALVALTLTACASPPSGQRVALPAGDVGIGFDDLRYSAKLHRVLVPGGRTGTLDLIDPDTLNVTSIAGFGAVGSYSGGHDDGPTSVDEGNGLLYVTDRTTGLLDVVDTVAAHIVASVAPASGPDYVRYVATTNELWITEPGADQVEIFTLSQDPTVPPAHSAVVAITNGPESMVIDNKRGRAYTHRWQATTVAIDLASRAVVAEWQNGCAASRGIALDEERGFLFASCSEGTTSVLDVSNGGRMLSTLARGSGFDVMGYAPKTGHLYLAGSSCGCLVTLGVSAQGTLTFISRVAAAGSTHCAAADDGGHAWWCDQDRGSVWRVTDTGPPSL
;
A
#
# COMPACT_ATOMS: atom_id res chain seq x y z
N MET A 1 -84.16 -1.98 44.31
CA MET A 1 -83.16 -2.69 43.47
C MET A 1 -81.94 -1.84 43.34
N SER A 2 -80.95 -2.12 44.18
CA SER A 2 -79.72 -1.37 44.34
C SER A 2 -78.60 -2.02 43.52
N ARG A 3 -77.94 -1.29 42.62
CA ARG A 3 -76.67 -1.73 41.98
C ARG A 3 -75.48 -1.00 42.60
N ARG A 4 -74.68 -1.75 43.32
CA ARG A 4 -73.40 -1.34 43.80
C ARG A 4 -72.42 -1.23 42.63
N ARG A 5 -71.72 -0.09 42.53
CA ARG A 5 -70.50 0.06 41.69
C ARG A 5 -69.31 -0.37 42.54
N VAL A 6 -68.53 -1.26 42.00
CA VAL A 6 -67.21 -1.65 42.52
C VAL A 6 -66.18 -0.74 41.84
N GLY A 7 -65.49 0.09 42.62
CA GLY A 7 -64.35 0.83 42.18
C GLY A 7 -63.13 -0.10 42.15
N ALA A 8 -62.43 -0.12 41.05
CA ALA A 8 -61.12 -0.77 40.96
C ALA A 8 -60.03 0.29 41.13
N ASP A 9 -59.30 0.19 42.24
CA ASP A 9 -58.09 0.94 42.47
C ASP A 9 -57.00 0.40 41.53
N LEU A 10 -56.47 1.29 40.68
CA LEU A 10 -55.28 1.02 39.86
C LEU A 10 -54.05 1.52 40.64
N SER A 11 -53.18 0.62 41.02
CA SER A 11 -51.90 0.88 41.63
C SER A 11 -50.95 1.62 40.69
N PRO A 12 -50.03 2.48 41.16
CA PRO A 12 -49.10 3.21 40.34
C PRO A 12 -47.99 2.29 39.84
N TRP A 13 -47.79 2.30 38.52
CA TRP A 13 -46.72 1.59 37.85
C TRP A 13 -45.39 2.23 38.17
N GLU A 14 -44.49 1.45 38.73
CA GLU A 14 -43.08 1.79 38.85
C GLU A 14 -42.44 1.81 37.45
N ALA A 15 -42.12 2.98 36.95
CA ALA A 15 -41.34 3.15 35.73
C ALA A 15 -39.86 2.86 36.05
N ALA A 16 -39.44 1.63 35.82
CA ALA A 16 -38.02 1.30 35.85
C ALA A 16 -37.33 1.94 34.62
N ALA A 17 -36.62 3.03 34.85
CA ALA A 17 -35.75 3.62 33.83
C ALA A 17 -34.55 2.70 33.57
N LEU A 18 -34.56 1.99 32.47
CA LEU A 18 -33.35 1.30 31.96
C LEU A 18 -32.38 2.36 31.47
N VAL A 19 -31.37 2.64 32.27
CA VAL A 19 -30.18 3.40 31.82
C VAL A 19 -29.35 2.44 30.97
N ALA A 20 -29.50 2.54 29.64
CA ALA A 20 -28.59 1.87 28.72
C ALA A 20 -27.21 2.55 28.81
N LEU A 21 -26.27 1.96 29.57
CA LEU A 21 -24.86 2.31 29.45
C LEU A 21 -24.37 1.91 28.07
N THR A 22 -24.27 2.86 27.17
CA THR A 22 -23.50 2.70 25.93
C THR A 22 -22.03 2.65 26.32
N LEU A 23 -21.47 1.46 26.44
CA LEU A 23 -20.02 1.26 26.46
C LEU A 23 -19.49 1.70 25.09
N THR A 24 -19.07 2.95 24.99
CA THR A 24 -18.18 3.38 23.92
C THR A 24 -16.89 2.57 24.10
N ALA A 25 -16.73 1.54 23.28
CA ALA A 25 -15.46 0.84 23.19
C ALA A 25 -14.42 1.87 22.75
N CYS A 26 -13.61 2.36 23.69
CA CYS A 26 -12.44 3.16 23.34
C CYS A 26 -11.56 2.29 22.45
N ALA A 27 -11.45 2.63 21.17
CA ALA A 27 -10.47 2.01 20.29
C ALA A 27 -9.10 2.16 20.95
N SER A 28 -8.36 1.06 21.04
CA SER A 28 -6.98 1.14 21.54
C SER A 28 -6.20 2.13 20.70
N PRO A 29 -5.33 2.96 21.31
CA PRO A 29 -4.50 3.86 20.55
C PRO A 29 -3.63 3.08 19.56
N PRO A 30 -3.29 3.67 18.39
CA PRO A 30 -2.36 3.06 17.44
C PRO A 30 -1.05 2.65 18.12
N SER A 31 -0.50 1.52 17.67
CA SER A 31 0.73 0.96 18.25
C SER A 31 1.94 1.38 17.45
N GLY A 32 3.03 1.75 18.13
CA GLY A 32 4.30 2.11 17.50
C GLY A 32 4.73 3.55 17.78
N GLN A 33 5.73 3.98 17.03
CA GLN A 33 6.30 5.32 17.10
C GLN A 33 5.79 6.16 15.92
N ARG A 34 5.09 7.26 16.23
CA ARG A 34 4.54 8.16 15.24
C ARG A 34 5.59 9.09 14.66
N VAL A 35 5.63 9.21 13.34
CA VAL A 35 6.39 10.22 12.59
C VAL A 35 5.37 11.16 11.94
N ALA A 36 5.26 12.37 12.43
CA ALA A 36 4.41 13.40 11.86
C ALA A 36 5.07 13.92 10.56
N LEU A 37 4.29 14.06 9.51
CA LEU A 37 4.76 14.61 8.24
C LEU A 37 4.48 16.11 8.15
N PRO A 38 5.29 16.89 7.43
CA PRO A 38 5.05 18.30 7.20
C PRO A 38 3.67 18.57 6.59
N ALA A 39 2.96 19.57 7.10
CA ALA A 39 1.60 19.91 6.70
C ALA A 39 0.57 18.77 6.77
N GLY A 40 0.87 17.70 7.51
CA GLY A 40 0.01 16.52 7.63
C GLY A 40 -1.16 16.65 8.61
N ASP A 41 -1.20 17.68 9.45
CA ASP A 41 -2.14 17.88 10.55
C ASP A 41 -3.64 17.90 10.17
N VAL A 42 -3.93 18.12 8.88
CA VAL A 42 -5.29 18.06 8.32
C VAL A 42 -5.53 16.83 7.43
N GLY A 43 -4.66 15.81 7.55
CA GLY A 43 -4.73 14.56 6.80
C GLY A 43 -3.90 14.56 5.51
N ILE A 44 -3.51 13.35 5.09
CA ILE A 44 -2.78 13.07 3.84
C ILE A 44 -3.35 11.78 3.25
N GLY A 45 -3.69 11.80 1.96
CA GLY A 45 -4.05 10.61 1.21
C GLY A 45 -2.79 9.87 0.79
N PHE A 46 -2.44 8.82 1.52
CA PHE A 46 -1.33 7.93 1.16
C PHE A 46 -1.81 6.83 0.23
N ASP A 47 -0.90 6.34 -0.62
CA ASP A 47 -1.10 5.16 -1.43
C ASP A 47 0.11 4.24 -1.29
N ASP A 48 1.16 4.40 -2.11
CA ASP A 48 2.32 3.52 -2.16
C ASP A 48 3.43 3.96 -1.18
N LEU A 49 3.59 3.25 -0.08
CA LEU A 49 4.66 3.45 0.91
C LEU A 49 5.79 2.45 0.63
N ARG A 50 7.02 2.93 0.45
CA ARG A 50 8.16 2.07 0.11
C ARG A 50 9.39 2.34 0.99
N TYR A 51 10.29 1.36 1.02
CA TYR A 51 11.64 1.53 1.58
C TYR A 51 12.69 1.35 0.49
N SER A 52 13.60 2.30 0.39
CA SER A 52 14.81 2.19 -0.43
C SER A 52 16.01 1.81 0.43
N ALA A 53 16.49 0.58 0.29
CA ALA A 53 17.69 0.13 0.98
C ALA A 53 18.94 0.89 0.52
N LYS A 54 18.99 1.32 -0.75
CA LYS A 54 20.11 2.07 -1.32
C LYS A 54 20.23 3.48 -0.73
N LEU A 55 19.10 4.17 -0.54
CA LEU A 55 19.05 5.48 0.08
C LEU A 55 19.01 5.40 1.61
N HIS A 56 18.70 4.25 2.17
CA HIS A 56 18.36 4.03 3.58
C HIS A 56 17.26 4.99 4.02
N ARG A 57 16.14 5.00 3.30
CA ARG A 57 15.01 5.89 3.53
C ARG A 57 13.68 5.17 3.32
N VAL A 58 12.71 5.49 4.16
CA VAL A 58 11.31 5.24 3.85
C VAL A 58 10.84 6.37 2.96
N LEU A 59 10.32 6.02 1.80
CA LEU A 59 9.84 6.92 0.76
C LEU A 59 8.34 7.09 0.94
N VAL A 60 7.91 8.32 1.19
CA VAL A 60 6.52 8.64 1.53
C VAL A 60 5.99 9.70 0.56
N PRO A 61 5.27 9.31 -0.48
CA PRO A 61 4.53 10.26 -1.29
C PRO A 61 3.54 11.03 -0.40
N GLY A 62 3.70 12.35 -0.32
CA GLY A 62 2.96 13.18 0.65
C GLY A 62 1.57 13.62 0.17
N GLY A 63 1.06 13.01 -0.92
CA GLY A 63 -0.29 13.27 -1.42
C GLY A 63 -0.56 14.77 -1.60
N ARG A 64 -1.71 15.23 -1.07
CA ARG A 64 -2.15 16.63 -1.18
C ARG A 64 -1.11 17.69 -0.76
N THR A 65 -0.09 17.33 0.04
CA THR A 65 0.92 18.32 0.48
C THR A 65 1.88 18.74 -0.63
N GLY A 66 1.92 18.00 -1.75
CA GLY A 66 2.82 18.28 -2.86
C GLY A 66 4.30 18.04 -2.51
N THR A 67 4.56 17.12 -1.59
CA THR A 67 5.92 16.73 -1.17
C THR A 67 6.16 15.23 -1.36
N LEU A 68 7.42 14.87 -1.56
CA LEU A 68 7.92 13.52 -1.34
C LEU A 68 8.74 13.57 -0.06
N ASP A 69 8.29 12.87 0.98
CA ASP A 69 8.95 12.85 2.28
C ASP A 69 9.86 11.63 2.40
N LEU A 70 11.10 11.85 2.80
CA LEU A 70 12.12 10.83 3.00
C LEU A 70 12.38 10.70 4.50
N ILE A 71 12.01 9.57 5.09
CA ILE A 71 12.21 9.31 6.53
C ILE A 71 13.47 8.48 6.71
N ASP A 72 14.37 8.95 7.56
CA ASP A 72 15.49 8.15 8.04
C ASP A 72 14.97 7.11 9.06
N PRO A 73 15.12 5.80 8.81
CA PRO A 73 14.51 4.78 9.66
C PRO A 73 15.13 4.68 11.06
N ASP A 74 16.37 5.16 11.24
CA ASP A 74 17.07 5.08 12.54
C ASP A 74 16.74 6.30 13.42
N THR A 75 16.78 7.50 12.83
CA THR A 75 16.62 8.76 13.56
C THR A 75 15.20 9.31 13.53
N LEU A 76 14.35 8.84 12.60
CA LEU A 76 13.01 9.33 12.29
C LEU A 76 12.97 10.77 11.76
N ASN A 77 14.10 11.31 11.35
CA ASN A 77 14.16 12.61 10.71
C ASN A 77 13.48 12.56 9.34
N VAL A 78 12.67 13.55 9.05
CA VAL A 78 11.98 13.73 7.77
C VAL A 78 12.67 14.80 6.96
N THR A 79 12.99 14.49 5.71
CA THR A 79 13.45 15.45 4.71
C THR A 79 12.44 15.48 3.58
N SER A 80 11.93 16.67 3.22
CA SER A 80 10.91 16.80 2.18
C SER A 80 11.48 17.37 0.90
N ILE A 81 11.09 16.80 -0.23
CA ILE A 81 11.31 17.31 -1.57
C ILE A 81 9.98 17.87 -2.05
N ALA A 82 9.94 19.16 -2.35
CA ALA A 82 8.74 19.87 -2.80
C ALA A 82 8.73 20.07 -4.33
N GLY A 83 7.62 20.56 -4.85
CA GLY A 83 7.47 20.89 -6.27
C GLY A 83 6.42 20.06 -6.99
N PHE A 84 5.77 19.13 -6.30
CA PHE A 84 4.66 18.34 -6.83
C PHE A 84 3.32 19.08 -6.71
N GLY A 85 2.30 18.54 -7.33
CA GLY A 85 0.94 19.06 -7.22
C GLY A 85 0.46 19.05 -5.77
N ALA A 86 -0.16 20.16 -5.34
CA ALA A 86 -0.65 20.31 -3.98
C ALA A 86 -2.11 20.73 -3.97
N VAL A 87 -2.86 20.25 -2.95
CA VAL A 87 -4.26 20.61 -2.72
C VAL A 87 -4.43 21.08 -1.27
N GLY A 88 -5.16 22.16 -1.07
CA GLY A 88 -5.24 22.84 0.22
C GLY A 88 -5.97 22.10 1.33
N SER A 89 -6.82 21.11 1.00
CA SER A 89 -7.63 20.37 1.98
C SER A 89 -7.63 18.87 1.68
N TYR A 90 -7.68 18.06 2.73
CA TYR A 90 -7.88 16.62 2.62
C TYR A 90 -9.39 16.33 2.60
N SER A 91 -9.83 15.64 1.58
CA SER A 91 -11.25 15.26 1.38
C SER A 91 -11.51 13.76 1.52
N GLY A 92 -10.49 13.01 1.96
CA GLY A 92 -10.49 11.54 1.96
C GLY A 92 -9.88 10.96 0.66
N GLY A 93 -9.58 9.67 0.66
CA GLY A 93 -8.95 9.00 -0.48
C GLY A 93 -7.47 9.36 -0.66
N HIS A 94 -6.95 9.08 -1.86
CA HIS A 94 -5.55 9.29 -2.22
C HIS A 94 -5.40 9.78 -3.68
N ASP A 95 -6.34 10.63 -4.14
CA ASP A 95 -6.39 11.10 -5.52
C ASP A 95 -5.59 12.39 -5.78
N ASP A 96 -4.94 12.94 -4.75
CA ASP A 96 -4.24 14.22 -4.82
C ASP A 96 -2.73 14.07 -4.65
N GLY A 97 -1.96 14.83 -5.44
CA GLY A 97 -0.51 14.99 -5.35
C GLY A 97 0.30 13.74 -5.68
N PRO A 98 1.54 13.63 -5.18
CA PRO A 98 2.36 12.45 -5.35
C PRO A 98 1.78 11.27 -4.59
N THR A 99 1.61 10.11 -5.26
CA THR A 99 0.95 8.91 -4.70
C THR A 99 1.81 7.65 -4.76
N SER A 100 2.71 7.53 -5.71
CA SER A 100 3.64 6.40 -5.80
C SER A 100 5.06 6.87 -6.08
N VAL A 101 6.03 6.08 -5.61
CA VAL A 101 7.47 6.36 -5.79
C VAL A 101 8.25 5.06 -5.95
N ASP A 102 9.25 5.07 -6.82
CA ASP A 102 10.29 4.03 -6.85
C ASP A 102 11.68 4.62 -7.01
N GLU A 103 12.72 3.86 -6.60
CA GLU A 103 14.12 4.27 -6.70
C GLU A 103 14.82 3.45 -7.77
N GLY A 104 15.59 4.13 -8.62
CA GLY A 104 16.46 3.50 -9.60
C GLY A 104 17.55 4.42 -10.07
N ASN A 105 18.75 3.90 -10.28
CA ASN A 105 19.93 4.64 -10.75
C ASN A 105 20.31 5.89 -9.94
N GLY A 106 19.92 5.95 -8.64
CA GLY A 106 20.17 7.11 -7.78
C GLY A 106 19.15 8.24 -7.97
N LEU A 107 18.07 7.99 -8.68
CA LEU A 107 16.96 8.90 -8.89
C LEU A 107 15.73 8.35 -8.19
N LEU A 108 14.74 9.21 -7.95
CA LEU A 108 13.40 8.81 -7.57
C LEU A 108 12.43 9.14 -8.71
N TYR A 109 11.50 8.24 -8.94
CA TYR A 109 10.46 8.38 -9.94
C TYR A 109 9.13 8.43 -9.22
N VAL A 110 8.33 9.47 -9.48
CA VAL A 110 7.14 9.78 -8.69
C VAL A 110 5.96 10.01 -9.61
N THR A 111 4.85 9.34 -9.35
CA THR A 111 3.57 9.66 -10.00
C THR A 111 2.83 10.71 -9.18
N ASP A 112 2.34 11.75 -9.85
CA ASP A 112 1.58 12.84 -9.27
C ASP A 112 0.18 12.92 -9.90
N ARG A 113 -0.84 12.58 -9.13
CA ARG A 113 -2.22 12.55 -9.61
C ARG A 113 -2.83 13.94 -9.79
N THR A 114 -2.36 14.94 -9.04
CA THR A 114 -2.86 16.33 -9.20
C THR A 114 -2.38 16.94 -10.52
N THR A 115 -1.13 16.75 -10.89
CA THR A 115 -0.56 17.27 -12.15
C THR A 115 -0.77 16.31 -13.32
N GLY A 116 -1.02 15.03 -13.05
CA GLY A 116 -1.07 13.96 -14.04
C GLY A 116 0.31 13.67 -14.63
N LEU A 117 1.40 13.89 -13.89
CA LEU A 117 2.77 13.72 -14.38
C LEU A 117 3.47 12.52 -13.73
N LEU A 118 4.45 12.03 -14.45
CA LEU A 118 5.55 11.22 -13.94
C LEU A 118 6.76 12.15 -13.82
N ASP A 119 7.25 12.32 -12.59
CA ASP A 119 8.36 13.19 -12.25
C ASP A 119 9.64 12.39 -11.97
N VAL A 120 10.77 12.91 -12.46
CA VAL A 120 12.12 12.41 -12.17
C VAL A 120 12.78 13.35 -11.18
N VAL A 121 13.21 12.81 -10.03
CA VAL A 121 13.78 13.58 -8.93
C VAL A 121 15.24 13.19 -8.74
N ASP A 122 16.12 14.18 -8.75
CA ASP A 122 17.52 14.02 -8.35
C ASP A 122 17.59 13.97 -6.81
N THR A 123 18.10 12.87 -6.26
CA THR A 123 18.18 12.65 -4.82
C THR A 123 19.23 13.51 -4.13
N VAL A 124 20.27 13.97 -4.86
CA VAL A 124 21.35 14.81 -4.33
C VAL A 124 20.94 16.29 -4.37
N ALA A 125 20.38 16.71 -5.51
CA ALA A 125 19.90 18.08 -5.69
C ALA A 125 18.56 18.35 -4.99
N ALA A 126 17.86 17.28 -4.62
CA ALA A 126 16.55 17.29 -3.94
C ALA A 126 15.49 18.12 -4.66
N HIS A 127 15.39 17.97 -5.99
CA HIS A 127 14.35 18.61 -6.80
C HIS A 127 13.99 17.79 -8.05
N ILE A 128 12.84 18.11 -8.66
CA ILE A 128 12.39 17.53 -9.93
C ILE A 128 13.29 18.05 -11.05
N VAL A 129 13.86 17.15 -11.83
CA VAL A 129 14.79 17.47 -12.94
C VAL A 129 14.16 17.26 -14.33
N ALA A 130 13.13 16.40 -14.41
CA ALA A 130 12.38 16.15 -15.63
C ALA A 130 10.98 15.67 -15.29
N SER A 131 10.04 15.84 -16.23
CA SER A 131 8.65 15.36 -16.09
C SER A 131 8.12 14.95 -17.46
N VAL A 132 7.20 14.00 -17.48
CA VAL A 132 6.45 13.57 -18.66
C VAL A 132 5.01 13.27 -18.28
N ALA A 133 4.06 13.55 -19.18
CA ALA A 133 2.68 13.18 -18.99
C ALA A 133 2.45 11.75 -19.50
N PRO A 134 2.02 10.79 -18.65
CA PRO A 134 1.47 9.52 -19.07
C PRO A 134 0.20 9.67 -19.92
N ALA A 135 -0.16 8.62 -20.64
CA ALA A 135 -1.34 8.62 -21.51
C ALA A 135 -2.67 8.70 -20.73
N SER A 136 -2.67 8.25 -19.48
CA SER A 136 -3.82 8.29 -18.57
C SER A 136 -3.39 8.62 -17.15
N GLY A 137 -4.35 8.66 -16.20
CA GLY A 137 -4.06 8.90 -14.79
C GLY A 137 -3.11 7.83 -14.22
N PRO A 138 -1.89 8.24 -13.81
CA PRO A 138 -0.90 7.30 -13.30
C PRO A 138 -1.26 6.84 -11.88
N ASP A 139 -0.88 5.59 -11.58
CA ASP A 139 -1.06 4.98 -10.27
C ASP A 139 0.31 4.56 -9.70
N TYR A 140 0.72 3.31 -9.82
CA TYR A 140 2.04 2.85 -9.35
C TYR A 140 3.12 3.06 -10.40
N VAL A 141 4.32 3.50 -9.97
CA VAL A 141 5.53 3.52 -10.79
C VAL A 141 6.53 2.49 -10.30
N ARG A 142 7.17 1.76 -11.22
CA ARG A 142 8.25 0.82 -10.89
C ARG A 142 9.41 0.96 -11.87
N TYR A 143 10.62 1.01 -11.31
CA TYR A 143 11.86 1.00 -12.09
C TYR A 143 12.25 -0.44 -12.45
N VAL A 144 12.51 -0.67 -13.74
CA VAL A 144 12.98 -1.94 -14.28
C VAL A 144 14.47 -1.85 -14.58
N ALA A 145 15.30 -2.39 -13.70
CA ALA A 145 16.74 -2.24 -13.78
C ALA A 145 17.35 -2.94 -15.01
N THR A 146 16.79 -4.07 -15.43
CA THR A 146 17.31 -4.88 -16.54
C THR A 146 17.15 -4.22 -17.91
N THR A 147 16.16 -3.36 -18.07
CA THR A 147 15.87 -2.67 -19.34
C THR A 147 16.04 -1.15 -19.26
N ASN A 148 16.33 -0.61 -18.07
CA ASN A 148 16.41 0.82 -17.77
C ASN A 148 15.11 1.55 -18.19
N GLU A 149 13.98 1.07 -17.68
CA GLU A 149 12.66 1.56 -18.00
C GLU A 149 11.86 1.90 -16.74
N LEU A 150 10.82 2.73 -16.91
CA LEU A 150 9.76 2.92 -15.93
C LEU A 150 8.47 2.28 -16.45
N TRP A 151 7.84 1.52 -15.60
CA TRP A 151 6.55 0.90 -15.86
C TRP A 151 5.53 1.54 -14.92
N ILE A 152 4.44 2.04 -15.48
CA ILE A 152 3.40 2.77 -14.74
C ILE A 152 2.07 2.06 -14.93
N THR A 153 1.38 1.80 -13.83
CA THR A 153 0.01 1.30 -13.89
C THR A 153 -0.96 2.46 -14.16
N GLU A 154 -1.89 2.23 -15.06
CA GLU A 154 -2.95 3.18 -15.44
C GLU A 154 -4.30 2.46 -15.39
N PRO A 155 -4.87 2.26 -14.19
CA PRO A 155 -6.08 1.47 -14.04
C PRO A 155 -7.30 2.05 -14.74
N GLY A 156 -7.36 3.37 -14.90
CA GLY A 156 -8.41 4.03 -15.65
C GLY A 156 -8.41 3.77 -17.15
N ALA A 157 -7.28 3.29 -17.69
CA ALA A 157 -7.10 2.94 -19.10
C ALA A 157 -6.89 1.43 -19.33
N ASP A 158 -7.02 0.61 -18.29
CA ASP A 158 -6.80 -0.85 -18.36
C ASP A 158 -5.39 -1.21 -18.92
N GLN A 159 -4.33 -0.50 -18.51
CA GLN A 159 -3.00 -0.68 -19.10
C GLN A 159 -1.84 -0.42 -18.14
N VAL A 160 -0.68 -0.96 -18.51
CA VAL A 160 0.63 -0.56 -18.02
C VAL A 160 1.33 0.20 -19.14
N GLU A 161 1.73 1.45 -18.90
CA GLU A 161 2.52 2.25 -19.83
C GLU A 161 4.00 2.13 -19.49
N ILE A 162 4.86 2.11 -20.51
CA ILE A 162 6.29 1.88 -20.39
C ILE A 162 7.07 3.04 -20.99
N PHE A 163 8.02 3.54 -20.22
CA PHE A 163 8.90 4.64 -20.62
C PHE A 163 10.35 4.19 -20.61
N THR A 164 11.12 4.55 -21.63
CA THR A 164 12.56 4.41 -21.64
C THR A 164 13.22 5.61 -20.99
N LEU A 165 14.33 5.36 -20.27
CA LEU A 165 15.10 6.39 -19.58
C LEU A 165 16.36 6.77 -20.35
N SER A 166 16.68 8.06 -20.39
CA SER A 166 17.96 8.58 -20.83
C SER A 166 19.05 8.35 -19.76
N GLN A 167 20.31 8.37 -20.17
CA GLN A 167 21.44 8.45 -19.24
C GLN A 167 21.58 9.86 -18.60
N ASP A 168 21.05 10.88 -19.25
CA ASP A 168 20.92 12.24 -18.72
C ASP A 168 19.56 12.36 -18.00
N PRO A 169 19.54 12.52 -16.67
CA PRO A 169 18.30 12.57 -15.91
C PRO A 169 17.43 13.82 -16.18
N THR A 170 18.00 14.85 -16.83
CA THR A 170 17.24 16.06 -17.21
C THR A 170 16.45 15.87 -18.49
N VAL A 171 16.66 14.77 -19.21
CA VAL A 171 15.87 14.41 -20.40
C VAL A 171 14.64 13.65 -19.92
N PRO A 172 13.42 14.13 -20.21
CA PRO A 172 12.18 13.46 -19.83
C PRO A 172 12.13 12.00 -20.29
N PRO A 173 11.56 11.09 -19.49
CA PRO A 173 11.28 9.72 -19.93
C PRO A 173 10.47 9.69 -21.22
N ALA A 174 10.82 8.81 -22.14
CA ALA A 174 10.16 8.71 -23.44
C ALA A 174 9.20 7.52 -23.49
N HIS A 175 7.95 7.77 -23.87
CA HIS A 175 6.97 6.71 -24.09
C HIS A 175 7.52 5.66 -25.05
N SER A 176 7.36 4.37 -24.72
CA SER A 176 7.94 3.25 -25.44
C SER A 176 6.92 2.19 -25.83
N ALA A 177 6.04 1.81 -24.93
CA ALA A 177 5.05 0.76 -25.18
C ALA A 177 3.87 0.84 -24.19
N VAL A 178 2.85 0.06 -24.49
CA VAL A 178 1.69 -0.19 -23.62
C VAL A 178 1.43 -1.69 -23.56
N VAL A 179 1.08 -2.19 -22.37
CA VAL A 179 0.59 -3.54 -22.13
C VAL A 179 -0.86 -3.44 -21.62
N ALA A 180 -1.80 -3.97 -22.38
CA ALA A 180 -3.21 -3.99 -21.98
C ALA A 180 -3.46 -4.96 -20.82
N ILE A 181 -4.12 -4.51 -19.75
CA ILE A 181 -4.48 -5.28 -18.56
C ILE A 181 -5.95 -5.02 -18.26
N THR A 182 -6.85 -5.63 -19.00
CA THR A 182 -8.30 -5.44 -18.84
C THR A 182 -8.76 -5.75 -17.42
N ASN A 183 -9.57 -4.89 -16.81
CA ASN A 183 -10.00 -4.93 -15.40
C ASN A 183 -8.82 -4.88 -14.41
N GLY A 184 -7.88 -4.05 -14.65
CA GLY A 184 -6.67 -3.73 -13.87
C GLY A 184 -5.90 -2.64 -14.59
N PRO A 185 -4.62 -2.49 -14.34
CA PRO A 185 -3.77 -3.14 -13.33
C PRO A 185 -3.99 -2.58 -11.93
N GLU A 186 -3.81 -3.43 -10.92
CA GLU A 186 -3.83 -3.04 -9.51
C GLU A 186 -2.52 -3.43 -8.86
N SER A 187 -1.76 -2.49 -8.32
CA SER A 187 -0.40 -2.67 -7.82
C SER A 187 0.57 -3.26 -8.86
N MET A 188 1.86 -3.21 -8.60
CA MET A 188 2.87 -3.87 -9.46
C MET A 188 4.16 -4.13 -8.70
N VAL A 189 4.81 -5.28 -8.99
CA VAL A 189 6.18 -5.59 -8.56
C VAL A 189 7.02 -6.09 -9.73
N ILE A 190 8.33 -5.84 -9.67
CA ILE A 190 9.30 -6.27 -10.67
C ILE A 190 10.14 -7.42 -10.13
N ASP A 191 10.27 -8.48 -10.90
CA ASP A 191 11.15 -9.63 -10.71
C ASP A 191 12.28 -9.57 -11.74
N ASN A 192 13.35 -8.89 -11.40
CA ASN A 192 14.51 -8.75 -12.29
C ASN A 192 15.20 -10.10 -12.49
N LYS A 193 15.16 -10.99 -11.48
CA LYS A 193 15.77 -12.32 -11.52
C LYS A 193 15.13 -13.22 -12.57
N ARG A 194 13.79 -13.14 -12.75
CA ARG A 194 13.04 -13.94 -13.73
C ARG A 194 12.65 -13.17 -14.97
N GLY A 195 12.99 -11.88 -15.05
CA GLY A 195 12.61 -11.01 -16.16
C GLY A 195 11.10 -10.82 -16.28
N ARG A 196 10.40 -10.60 -15.17
CA ARG A 196 8.94 -10.49 -15.11
C ARG A 196 8.50 -9.26 -14.32
N ALA A 197 7.35 -8.72 -14.71
CA ALA A 197 6.53 -7.87 -13.85
C ALA A 197 5.26 -8.64 -13.50
N TYR A 198 4.77 -8.43 -12.27
CA TYR A 198 3.50 -8.98 -11.83
C TYR A 198 2.58 -7.87 -11.39
N THR A 199 1.31 -7.96 -11.80
CA THR A 199 0.24 -7.05 -11.39
C THR A 199 -1.04 -7.85 -11.16
N HIS A 200 -2.05 -7.23 -10.54
CA HIS A 200 -3.35 -7.84 -10.34
C HIS A 200 -4.39 -7.25 -11.29
N ARG A 201 -5.39 -8.04 -11.66
CA ARG A 201 -6.71 -7.53 -12.02
C ARG A 201 -7.46 -7.22 -10.72
N TRP A 202 -8.48 -6.41 -10.77
CA TRP A 202 -9.32 -6.07 -9.61
C TRP A 202 -9.89 -7.28 -8.87
N GLN A 203 -10.01 -8.41 -9.56
CA GLN A 203 -10.59 -9.64 -9.00
C GLN A 203 -9.75 -10.87 -9.38
N ALA A 204 -9.49 -11.68 -8.39
CA ALA A 204 -9.06 -13.07 -8.47
C ALA A 204 -7.80 -13.39 -9.29
N THR A 205 -7.25 -12.48 -10.09
CA THR A 205 -6.22 -12.81 -11.08
C THR A 205 -4.96 -12.00 -10.90
N THR A 206 -3.82 -12.70 -10.89
CA THR A 206 -2.48 -12.11 -11.06
C THR A 206 -2.02 -12.33 -12.49
N VAL A 207 -1.47 -11.30 -13.10
CA VAL A 207 -0.95 -11.27 -14.46
C VAL A 207 0.57 -11.21 -14.41
N ALA A 208 1.25 -12.08 -15.17
CA ALA A 208 2.69 -12.06 -15.37
C ALA A 208 3.01 -11.47 -16.75
N ILE A 209 3.86 -10.44 -16.78
CA ILE A 209 4.30 -9.75 -17.98
C ILE A 209 5.80 -10.01 -18.17
N ASP A 210 6.22 -10.37 -19.35
CA ASP A 210 7.64 -10.52 -19.69
C ASP A 210 8.27 -9.15 -19.95
N LEU A 211 9.37 -8.82 -19.25
CA LEU A 211 10.00 -7.51 -19.32
C LEU A 211 10.62 -7.22 -20.70
N ALA A 212 11.14 -8.23 -21.38
CA ALA A 212 11.81 -8.05 -22.66
C ALA A 212 10.82 -7.92 -23.84
N SER A 213 9.82 -8.79 -23.88
CA SER A 213 8.80 -8.78 -24.94
C SER A 213 7.63 -7.84 -24.66
N ARG A 214 7.48 -7.37 -23.41
CA ARG A 214 6.39 -6.51 -22.95
C ARG A 214 5.01 -7.13 -23.21
N ALA A 215 4.93 -8.46 -23.08
CA ALA A 215 3.73 -9.23 -23.35
C ALA A 215 3.24 -9.95 -22.09
N VAL A 216 1.93 -10.07 -21.92
CA VAL A 216 1.33 -10.96 -20.93
C VAL A 216 1.69 -12.40 -21.30
N VAL A 217 2.35 -13.10 -20.38
CA VAL A 217 2.83 -14.48 -20.61
C VAL A 217 2.12 -15.51 -19.76
N ALA A 218 1.46 -15.08 -18.68
CA ALA A 218 0.65 -15.95 -17.85
C ALA A 218 -0.38 -15.17 -17.02
N GLU A 219 -1.43 -15.87 -16.64
CA GLU A 219 -2.45 -15.39 -15.71
C GLU A 219 -2.76 -16.50 -14.71
N TRP A 220 -2.86 -16.15 -13.41
CA TRP A 220 -3.05 -17.11 -12.33
C TRP A 220 -4.14 -16.66 -11.39
N GLN A 221 -4.91 -17.61 -10.85
CA GLN A 221 -5.85 -17.33 -9.78
C GLN A 221 -5.07 -17.03 -8.50
N ASN A 222 -5.34 -15.90 -7.86
CA ASN A 222 -4.65 -15.45 -6.66
C ASN A 222 -5.46 -15.61 -5.37
N GLY A 223 -6.67 -16.13 -5.45
CA GLY A 223 -7.52 -16.42 -4.29
C GLY A 223 -8.23 -15.22 -3.68
N CYS A 224 -8.09 -14.01 -4.22
CA CYS A 224 -8.79 -12.82 -3.78
C CYS A 224 -10.17 -12.69 -4.44
N ALA A 225 -11.18 -12.25 -3.70
CA ALA A 225 -12.41 -11.73 -4.30
C ALA A 225 -12.18 -10.29 -4.83
N ALA A 226 -11.38 -9.50 -4.11
CA ALA A 226 -10.96 -8.15 -4.50
C ALA A 226 -9.46 -8.01 -4.25
N SER A 227 -8.68 -8.21 -5.33
CA SER A 227 -7.21 -8.10 -5.29
C SER A 227 -6.77 -6.66 -5.05
N ARG A 228 -5.74 -6.46 -4.22
CA ARG A 228 -5.16 -5.17 -3.90
C ARG A 228 -3.64 -5.23 -3.93
N GLY A 229 -3.01 -5.22 -2.77
CA GLY A 229 -1.56 -5.15 -2.66
C GLY A 229 -0.82 -6.37 -3.16
N ILE A 230 0.40 -6.15 -3.59
CA ILE A 230 1.33 -7.15 -4.10
C ILE A 230 2.71 -6.95 -3.48
N ALA A 231 3.37 -8.04 -3.14
CA ALA A 231 4.78 -8.05 -2.74
C ALA A 231 5.47 -9.30 -3.30
N LEU A 232 6.80 -9.29 -3.34
CA LEU A 232 7.59 -10.37 -3.93
C LEU A 232 8.78 -10.72 -3.04
N ASP A 233 8.96 -12.01 -2.81
CA ASP A 233 10.23 -12.59 -2.43
C ASP A 233 10.93 -13.07 -3.71
N GLU A 234 11.76 -12.21 -4.27
CA GLU A 234 12.43 -12.48 -5.54
C GLU A 234 13.35 -13.70 -5.45
N GLU A 235 14.01 -13.91 -4.30
CA GLU A 235 14.94 -15.03 -4.12
C GLU A 235 14.22 -16.36 -4.15
N ARG A 236 13.14 -16.50 -3.39
CA ARG A 236 12.36 -17.75 -3.32
C ARG A 236 11.33 -17.91 -4.45
N GLY A 237 11.01 -16.82 -5.14
CA GLY A 237 9.96 -16.80 -6.16
C GLY A 237 8.56 -16.90 -5.55
N PHE A 238 8.34 -16.28 -4.39
CA PHE A 238 7.03 -16.20 -3.77
C PHE A 238 6.42 -14.84 -4.00
N LEU A 239 5.31 -14.84 -4.70
CA LEU A 239 4.49 -13.65 -4.91
C LEU A 239 3.36 -13.65 -3.88
N PHE A 240 3.16 -12.52 -3.24
CA PHE A 240 2.13 -12.32 -2.24
C PHE A 240 1.03 -11.44 -2.79
N ALA A 241 -0.22 -11.86 -2.60
CA ALA A 241 -1.39 -11.07 -2.92
C ALA A 241 -2.17 -10.78 -1.64
N SER A 242 -2.49 -9.52 -1.36
CA SER A 242 -3.44 -9.13 -0.33
C SER A 242 -4.78 -8.78 -0.94
N CYS A 243 -5.82 -9.12 -0.20
CA CYS A 243 -7.20 -8.99 -0.66
C CYS A 243 -7.96 -8.05 0.27
N SER A 244 -8.81 -7.20 -0.27
CA SER A 244 -9.62 -6.27 0.52
C SER A 244 -10.51 -6.97 1.54
N GLU A 245 -10.97 -8.18 1.27
CA GLU A 245 -11.74 -9.01 2.21
C GLU A 245 -10.91 -9.58 3.38
N GLY A 246 -9.56 -9.42 3.35
CA GLY A 246 -8.66 -9.81 4.45
C GLY A 246 -7.97 -11.14 4.27
N THR A 247 -8.04 -11.74 3.09
CA THR A 247 -7.23 -12.91 2.71
C THR A 247 -5.85 -12.46 2.22
N THR A 248 -4.84 -13.25 2.49
CA THR A 248 -3.49 -13.14 1.91
C THR A 248 -3.13 -14.47 1.29
N SER A 249 -2.55 -14.46 0.10
CA SER A 249 -2.16 -15.65 -0.65
C SER A 249 -0.68 -15.63 -0.99
N VAL A 250 -0.08 -16.82 -1.13
CA VAL A 250 1.28 -17.04 -1.62
C VAL A 250 1.22 -17.84 -2.91
N LEU A 251 1.78 -17.29 -3.98
CA LEU A 251 1.90 -17.91 -5.29
C LEU A 251 3.38 -18.25 -5.57
N ASP A 252 3.67 -19.44 -6.06
CA ASP A 252 5.00 -19.86 -6.51
C ASP A 252 5.16 -19.49 -8.00
N VAL A 253 5.81 -18.35 -8.27
CA VAL A 253 6.00 -17.87 -9.66
C VAL A 253 7.00 -18.71 -10.46
N SER A 254 7.88 -19.44 -9.76
CA SER A 254 8.81 -20.38 -10.42
C SER A 254 8.12 -21.66 -10.88
N ASN A 255 6.92 -21.92 -10.40
CA ASN A 255 6.14 -23.12 -10.67
C ASN A 255 4.73 -22.78 -11.19
N GLY A 256 4.67 -21.91 -12.19
CA GLY A 256 3.44 -21.57 -12.92
C GLY A 256 2.38 -20.85 -12.07
N GLY A 257 2.78 -20.06 -11.06
CA GLY A 257 1.84 -19.34 -10.20
C GLY A 257 1.02 -20.25 -9.28
N ARG A 258 1.54 -21.45 -8.98
CA ARG A 258 0.87 -22.39 -8.08
C ARG A 258 0.64 -21.77 -6.70
N MET A 259 -0.61 -21.75 -6.25
CA MET A 259 -0.95 -21.30 -4.90
C MET A 259 -0.39 -22.26 -3.85
N LEU A 260 0.43 -21.75 -2.94
CA LEU A 260 1.06 -22.51 -1.86
C LEU A 260 0.24 -22.45 -0.57
N SER A 261 -0.31 -21.28 -0.25
CA SER A 261 -1.00 -21.03 1.00
C SER A 261 -1.95 -19.85 0.89
N THR A 262 -3.01 -19.88 1.68
CA THR A 262 -3.90 -18.73 1.91
C THR A 262 -4.19 -18.59 3.40
N LEU A 263 -4.36 -17.37 3.89
CA LEU A 263 -4.69 -17.12 5.29
C LEU A 263 -5.54 -15.84 5.40
N ALA A 264 -6.72 -15.96 6.01
CA ALA A 264 -7.59 -14.81 6.27
C ALA A 264 -7.36 -14.28 7.70
N ARG A 265 -6.87 -13.04 7.82
CA ARG A 265 -6.61 -12.36 9.11
C ARG A 265 -6.71 -10.85 8.95
N GLY A 266 -7.85 -10.26 9.19
CA GLY A 266 -8.07 -8.81 9.05
C GLY A 266 -9.11 -8.46 8.01
N SER A 267 -9.11 -7.23 7.52
CA SER A 267 -9.95 -6.75 6.43
C SER A 267 -9.54 -5.34 6.00
N GLY A 268 -9.86 -4.97 4.76
CA GLY A 268 -9.47 -3.69 4.17
C GLY A 268 -7.98 -3.61 3.88
N PHE A 269 -7.34 -4.75 3.56
CA PHE A 269 -5.95 -4.76 3.15
C PHE A 269 -5.79 -4.10 1.78
N ASP A 270 -4.71 -3.35 1.64
CA ASP A 270 -4.27 -2.75 0.41
C ASP A 270 -2.75 -2.94 0.27
N VAL A 271 -1.95 -1.88 0.17
CA VAL A 271 -0.49 -1.98 0.02
C VAL A 271 0.14 -2.71 1.21
N MET A 272 0.99 -3.69 0.91
CA MET A 272 1.67 -4.51 1.90
C MET A 272 3.19 -4.35 1.84
N GLY A 273 3.85 -4.56 2.98
CA GLY A 273 5.31 -4.69 3.09
C GLY A 273 5.76 -6.13 3.26
N TYR A 274 6.93 -6.46 2.73
CA TYR A 274 7.58 -7.74 2.95
C TYR A 274 9.02 -7.53 3.44
N ALA A 275 9.39 -8.22 4.51
CA ALA A 275 10.75 -8.23 5.08
C ALA A 275 11.45 -9.56 4.75
N PRO A 276 12.36 -9.60 3.76
CA PRO A 276 13.00 -10.84 3.33
C PRO A 276 13.89 -11.48 4.39
N LYS A 277 14.46 -10.68 5.32
CA LYS A 277 15.34 -11.20 6.39
C LYS A 277 14.60 -12.03 7.45
N THR A 278 13.34 -11.70 7.71
CA THR A 278 12.51 -12.40 8.69
C THR A 278 11.49 -13.34 8.07
N GLY A 279 11.20 -13.14 6.79
CA GLY A 279 10.10 -13.80 6.09
C GLY A 279 8.73 -13.30 6.55
N HIS A 280 8.62 -12.02 6.92
CA HIS A 280 7.39 -11.45 7.43
C HIS A 280 6.70 -10.52 6.42
N LEU A 281 5.38 -10.64 6.36
CA LEU A 281 4.48 -9.74 5.65
C LEU A 281 3.79 -8.81 6.64
N TYR A 282 3.67 -7.55 6.29
CA TYR A 282 2.95 -6.53 7.04
C TYR A 282 1.78 -6.01 6.21
N LEU A 283 0.58 -6.14 6.76
CA LEU A 283 -0.67 -5.83 6.06
C LEU A 283 -1.44 -4.78 6.86
N ALA A 284 -1.52 -3.58 6.31
CA ALA A 284 -2.33 -2.51 6.86
C ALA A 284 -3.79 -2.68 6.41
N GLY A 285 -4.71 -2.71 7.36
CA GLY A 285 -6.12 -2.97 7.07
C GLY A 285 -7.03 -1.85 7.57
N SER A 286 -7.59 -1.08 6.65
CA SER A 286 -8.48 0.05 6.95
C SER A 286 -9.76 -0.40 7.66
N SER A 287 -10.42 -1.44 7.16
CA SER A 287 -11.67 -1.92 7.75
C SER A 287 -11.50 -2.58 9.11
N CYS A 288 -10.32 -3.16 9.41
CA CYS A 288 -10.04 -3.72 10.73
C CYS A 288 -9.36 -2.74 11.69
N GLY A 289 -8.91 -1.57 11.23
CA GLY A 289 -8.11 -0.62 12.01
C GLY A 289 -6.88 -1.31 12.61
N CYS A 290 -6.16 -2.09 11.80
CA CYS A 290 -5.09 -2.95 12.30
C CYS A 290 -3.91 -3.07 11.33
N LEU A 291 -2.72 -3.31 11.90
CA LEU A 291 -1.58 -3.87 11.18
C LEU A 291 -1.46 -5.35 11.57
N VAL A 292 -1.49 -6.23 10.58
CA VAL A 292 -1.32 -7.68 10.75
C VAL A 292 0.08 -8.07 10.31
N THR A 293 0.74 -8.91 11.09
CA THR A 293 2.02 -9.54 10.71
C THR A 293 1.78 -11.02 10.46
N LEU A 294 2.19 -11.49 9.27
CA LEU A 294 2.18 -12.90 8.91
C LEU A 294 3.61 -13.39 8.66
N GLY A 295 3.92 -14.60 9.09
CA GLY A 295 5.16 -15.29 8.75
C GLY A 295 4.99 -16.14 7.49
N VAL A 296 6.05 -16.21 6.69
CA VAL A 296 6.13 -17.02 5.45
C VAL A 296 7.24 -18.04 5.59
N SER A 297 6.90 -19.32 5.77
CA SER A 297 7.89 -20.39 5.89
C SER A 297 8.71 -20.59 4.61
N ALA A 298 9.77 -21.38 4.68
CA ALA A 298 10.60 -21.78 3.54
C ALA A 298 9.77 -22.48 2.43
N GLN A 299 8.62 -23.06 2.76
CA GLN A 299 7.73 -23.73 1.81
C GLN A 299 6.55 -22.84 1.36
N GLY A 300 6.54 -21.55 1.74
CA GLY A 300 5.47 -20.61 1.39
C GLY A 300 4.19 -20.77 2.22
N THR A 301 4.26 -21.43 3.40
CA THR A 301 3.11 -21.53 4.30
C THR A 301 2.97 -20.25 5.12
N LEU A 302 1.77 -19.67 5.15
CA LEU A 302 1.45 -18.50 5.95
C LEU A 302 1.09 -18.90 7.39
N THR A 303 1.64 -18.16 8.36
CA THR A 303 1.30 -18.28 9.78
C THR A 303 0.98 -16.90 10.36
N PHE A 304 0.01 -16.84 11.27
CA PHE A 304 -0.29 -15.60 11.97
C PHE A 304 0.74 -15.36 13.09
N ILE A 305 1.35 -14.17 13.12
CA ILE A 305 2.30 -13.76 14.15
C ILE A 305 1.65 -12.79 15.12
N SER A 306 1.18 -11.65 14.62
CA SER A 306 0.64 -10.61 15.48
C SER A 306 -0.40 -9.74 14.78
N ARG A 307 -1.16 -9.01 15.60
CA ARG A 307 -2.06 -7.94 15.17
C ARG A 307 -1.94 -6.80 16.18
N VAL A 308 -1.67 -5.60 15.69
CA VAL A 308 -1.64 -4.39 16.52
C VAL A 308 -2.68 -3.40 16.03
N ALA A 309 -3.14 -2.51 16.92
CA ALA A 309 -4.07 -1.45 16.54
C ALA A 309 -3.37 -0.45 15.62
N ALA A 310 -4.04 -0.07 14.53
CA ALA A 310 -3.64 0.96 13.60
C ALA A 310 -4.80 1.97 13.44
N ALA A 311 -4.61 3.00 12.61
CA ALA A 311 -5.68 3.93 12.28
C ALA A 311 -6.76 3.23 11.42
N GLY A 312 -8.02 3.67 11.56
CA GLY A 312 -9.13 3.16 10.75
C GLY A 312 -9.03 3.54 9.27
N SER A 313 -8.15 4.48 8.93
CA SER A 313 -7.86 4.91 7.55
C SER A 313 -6.55 4.33 7.02
N THR A 314 -5.89 3.41 7.76
CA THR A 314 -4.62 2.84 7.32
C THR A 314 -4.78 2.07 6.01
N HIS A 315 -3.91 2.35 5.04
CA HIS A 315 -4.04 1.91 3.68
C HIS A 315 -2.76 1.24 3.17
N CYS A 316 -1.61 1.67 3.66
CA CYS A 316 -0.32 1.24 3.17
C CYS A 316 0.61 0.76 4.28
N ALA A 317 1.46 -0.21 3.92
CA ALA A 317 2.54 -0.69 4.77
C ALA A 317 3.81 -0.93 3.96
N ALA A 318 4.96 -0.73 4.61
CA ALA A 318 6.28 -1.09 4.09
C ALA A 318 7.10 -1.79 5.17
N ALA A 319 8.21 -2.41 4.76
CA ALA A 319 9.21 -3.00 5.64
C ALA A 319 10.56 -2.37 5.38
N ASP A 320 11.32 -2.02 6.41
CA ASP A 320 12.72 -1.67 6.27
C ASP A 320 13.64 -2.87 6.52
N ASP A 321 14.93 -2.70 6.33
CA ASP A 321 15.94 -3.75 6.58
C ASP A 321 16.47 -3.77 8.02
N GLY A 322 16.01 -2.82 8.86
CA GLY A 322 16.27 -2.73 10.29
C GLY A 322 15.30 -3.55 11.17
N GLY A 323 14.31 -4.21 10.56
CA GLY A 323 13.32 -5.02 11.28
C GLY A 323 12.12 -4.21 11.77
N HIS A 324 11.74 -3.19 11.03
CA HIS A 324 10.55 -2.42 11.33
C HIS A 324 9.49 -2.55 10.23
N ALA A 325 8.24 -2.59 10.66
CA ALA A 325 7.08 -2.35 9.83
C ALA A 325 6.69 -0.87 9.91
N TRP A 326 6.32 -0.31 8.76
CA TRP A 326 5.84 1.05 8.61
C TRP A 326 4.41 1.02 8.09
N TRP A 327 3.54 1.91 8.59
CA TRP A 327 2.17 2.02 8.11
C TRP A 327 1.68 3.47 8.16
N CYS A 328 0.74 3.81 7.29
CA CYS A 328 0.22 5.18 7.12
C CYS A 328 -1.04 5.42 7.95
N ASP A 329 -1.17 6.66 8.45
CA ASP A 329 -2.33 7.20 9.16
C ASP A 329 -2.80 8.43 8.39
N GLN A 330 -3.75 8.23 7.50
CA GLN A 330 -4.24 9.27 6.59
C GLN A 330 -4.87 10.44 7.34
N ASP A 331 -5.68 10.15 8.35
CA ASP A 331 -6.43 11.18 9.09
C ASP A 331 -5.51 12.12 9.88
N ARG A 332 -4.35 11.62 10.31
CA ARG A 332 -3.37 12.40 11.08
C ARG A 332 -2.14 12.80 10.27
N GLY A 333 -2.12 12.52 8.96
CA GLY A 333 -1.00 12.81 8.07
C GLY A 333 0.34 12.39 8.67
N SER A 334 0.44 11.14 9.04
CA SER A 334 1.61 10.59 9.70
C SER A 334 1.89 9.17 9.26
N VAL A 335 3.14 8.75 9.44
CA VAL A 335 3.56 7.36 9.29
C VAL A 335 3.96 6.83 10.66
N TRP A 336 3.67 5.56 10.92
CA TRP A 336 4.00 4.91 12.17
C TRP A 336 5.06 3.82 11.92
N ARG A 337 6.02 3.71 12.86
CA ARG A 337 7.02 2.65 12.88
C ARG A 337 6.74 1.67 14.01
N VAL A 338 6.70 0.39 13.71
CA VAL A 338 6.55 -0.70 14.69
C VAL A 338 7.76 -1.62 14.58
N THR A 339 8.44 -1.87 15.70
CA THR A 339 9.52 -2.88 15.72
C THR A 339 8.92 -4.28 15.64
N ASP A 340 9.36 -5.07 14.69
CA ASP A 340 8.99 -6.47 14.58
C ASP A 340 9.77 -7.28 15.62
N THR A 341 9.03 -7.90 16.54
CA THR A 341 9.58 -8.75 17.60
C THR A 341 9.25 -10.23 17.40
N GLY A 342 8.62 -10.56 16.26
CA GLY A 342 8.30 -11.94 15.89
C GLY A 342 9.58 -12.75 15.59
N PRO A 343 9.59 -14.06 15.89
CA PRO A 343 10.70 -14.91 15.47
C PRO A 343 10.70 -15.05 13.95
N PRO A 344 11.88 -15.09 13.28
CA PRO A 344 11.95 -15.34 11.84
C PRO A 344 11.19 -16.59 11.42
N SER A 345 10.52 -16.54 10.28
CA SER A 345 9.66 -17.61 9.74
C SER A 345 10.34 -18.42 8.62
N LEU A 346 11.61 -18.09 8.30
CA LEU A 346 12.40 -18.67 7.20
C LEU A 346 12.89 -20.08 7.52
#